data_085d1fc24441d51757a03608b77f767e
#
_entry.id   085d1fc24441d51757a03608b77f767e
#
_cell.length_a   1.000
_cell.length_b   1.000
_cell.length_c   1.000
_cell.angle_alpha   90.00
_cell.angle_beta   90.00
_cell.angle_gamma   90.00
#
_symmetry.space_group_name_H-M   'P 1'
#
loop_
_entity.id
_entity.type
_entity.pdbx_description
1 polymer ?
#
loop_
_entity_poly.entity_id
_entity_poly.type
_entity_poly.pdbx_seq_one_letter_code
_entity_poly.pdbx_strand_id
1 'polypeptide(L)'
;MKISFKIILLWLFTGLISIDAGAKEGMWIPTLLQALEGDMQAMGLRLTAEDIYSVNQSSLKDAVVHFGGGCTAEMVSSEGLLLTNHHCGYSQIQYHSSVENDFLKNGFWAMSRTEELPNPGLTATFIDRIQDVSERVALALDGLEGEELAAARKALYAEIVAEYIDGTDLTGGVVAFDFGNQHFLITKRTYNDVRLVGAPPSAVGKFGGDTDNWLWPRHTGDFSVFRIYASSENNPADYHENNVPYNPAHHFPVSLDGVHEGDFTMVFGFPGRTEQ
;
A
#
# COMPACT_ATOMS: atom_id res chain seq x y z
N MET A 1 55.79 -0.72 33.31
CA MET A 1 54.33 -0.74 33.42
C MET A 1 53.81 -2.01 32.72
N LYS A 2 53.50 -3.07 33.49
CA LYS A 2 53.03 -4.35 32.92
C LYS A 2 51.51 -4.26 32.77
N ILE A 3 51.05 -3.99 31.56
CA ILE A 3 49.61 -4.10 31.24
C ILE A 3 49.23 -5.58 31.30
N SER A 4 48.32 -5.92 32.20
CA SER A 4 47.94 -7.29 32.46
C SER A 4 47.31 -7.93 31.22
N PHE A 5 47.84 -9.08 30.80
CA PHE A 5 47.36 -9.85 29.64
C PHE A 5 45.84 -10.16 29.69
N LYS A 6 45.28 -10.16 30.92
CA LYS A 6 43.83 -10.33 31.13
C LYS A 6 42.97 -9.16 30.66
N ILE A 7 43.50 -7.91 30.65
CA ILE A 7 42.79 -6.72 30.18
C ILE A 7 42.76 -6.71 28.67
N ILE A 8 43.82 -7.15 27.98
CA ILE A 8 43.88 -7.27 26.53
C ILE A 8 42.90 -8.36 26.05
N LEU A 9 42.75 -9.47 26.77
CA LEU A 9 41.81 -10.54 26.44
C LEU A 9 40.34 -10.11 26.61
N LEU A 10 40.05 -9.24 27.59
CA LEU A 10 38.73 -8.68 27.81
C LEU A 10 38.31 -7.72 26.67
N TRP A 11 39.27 -6.91 26.18
CA TRP A 11 39.04 -6.00 25.03
C TRP A 11 38.91 -6.74 23.69
N LEU A 12 39.58 -7.88 23.54
CA LEU A 12 39.41 -8.74 22.36
C LEU A 12 38.07 -9.48 22.36
N PHE A 13 37.48 -9.77 23.51
CA PHE A 13 36.20 -10.46 23.60
C PHE A 13 34.98 -9.53 23.45
N THR A 14 35.13 -8.23 23.78
CA THR A 14 34.07 -7.22 23.53
C THR A 14 34.03 -6.74 22.09
N GLY A 15 35.08 -6.97 21.30
CA GLY A 15 35.13 -6.61 19.90
C GLY A 15 34.49 -7.63 18.93
N LEU A 16 34.00 -8.78 19.43
CA LEU A 16 33.46 -9.86 18.60
C LEU A 16 31.93 -10.01 18.67
N ILE A 17 31.23 -9.12 19.37
CA ILE A 17 29.78 -9.04 19.31
C ILE A 17 29.44 -7.82 18.42
N SER A 18 29.77 -7.89 17.16
CA SER A 18 29.02 -7.17 16.14
C SER A 18 27.65 -7.86 16.06
N ILE A 19 26.70 -7.35 16.81
CA ILE A 19 25.29 -7.58 16.48
C ILE A 19 25.16 -6.96 15.11
N ASP A 20 25.05 -7.82 14.09
CA ASP A 20 24.72 -7.41 12.75
C ASP A 20 23.26 -6.92 12.79
N ALA A 21 23.08 -5.70 13.26
CA ALA A 21 21.80 -5.00 13.22
C ALA A 21 21.55 -4.45 11.81
N GLY A 22 21.96 -5.21 10.79
CA GLY A 22 21.65 -4.94 9.42
C GLY A 22 20.14 -5.03 9.22
N ALA A 23 19.47 -3.89 9.14
CA ALA A 23 18.12 -3.87 8.60
C ALA A 23 18.18 -4.54 7.22
N LYS A 24 17.33 -5.53 6.97
CA LYS A 24 17.21 -6.09 5.63
C LYS A 24 16.54 -5.05 4.76
N GLU A 25 17.33 -4.47 3.90
CA GLU A 25 16.87 -3.49 2.92
C GLU A 25 16.28 -4.22 1.70
N GLY A 26 15.38 -3.53 1.02
CA GLY A 26 14.79 -4.00 -0.23
C GLY A 26 13.28 -3.79 -0.27
N MET A 27 12.76 -3.85 -1.47
CA MET A 27 11.32 -3.81 -1.73
C MET A 27 10.91 -5.14 -2.33
N TRP A 28 9.99 -5.84 -1.65
CA TRP A 28 9.62 -7.19 -2.02
C TRP A 28 8.22 -7.24 -2.62
N ILE A 29 8.09 -7.95 -3.73
CA ILE A 29 6.79 -8.23 -4.33
C ILE A 29 6.09 -9.25 -3.42
N PRO A 30 4.83 -9.02 -3.01
CA PRO A 30 4.14 -9.87 -2.03
C PRO A 30 4.08 -11.36 -2.41
N THR A 31 4.01 -11.70 -3.70
CA THR A 31 4.01 -13.10 -4.17
C THR A 31 5.33 -13.84 -3.91
N LEU A 32 6.42 -13.10 -3.65
CA LEU A 32 7.75 -13.69 -3.40
C LEU A 32 8.07 -13.80 -1.90
N LEU A 33 7.18 -13.36 -1.02
CA LEU A 33 7.41 -13.34 0.44
C LEU A 33 7.64 -14.73 1.04
N GLN A 34 7.16 -15.80 0.41
CA GLN A 34 7.39 -17.16 0.89
C GLN A 34 8.88 -17.50 1.02
N ALA A 35 9.71 -16.97 0.12
CA ALA A 35 11.17 -17.16 0.18
C ALA A 35 11.83 -16.41 1.36
N LEU A 36 11.18 -15.38 1.88
CA LEU A 36 11.66 -14.52 2.97
C LEU A 36 10.99 -14.80 4.31
N GLU A 37 9.97 -15.64 4.34
CA GLU A 37 9.13 -15.88 5.52
C GLU A 37 9.97 -16.30 6.73
N GLY A 38 10.90 -17.23 6.56
CA GLY A 38 11.76 -17.70 7.65
C GLY A 38 12.64 -16.60 8.25
N ASP A 39 13.15 -15.71 7.43
CA ASP A 39 13.93 -14.55 7.86
C ASP A 39 13.08 -13.52 8.60
N MET A 40 11.87 -13.24 8.07
CA MET A 40 10.92 -12.32 8.70
C MET A 40 10.43 -12.88 10.06
N GLN A 41 10.19 -14.18 10.15
CA GLN A 41 9.82 -14.86 11.41
C GLN A 41 10.97 -14.83 12.42
N ALA A 42 12.22 -14.97 11.98
CA ALA A 42 13.38 -14.82 12.86
C ALA A 42 13.51 -13.40 13.42
N MET A 43 12.98 -12.38 12.73
CA MET A 43 12.90 -11.01 13.22
C MET A 43 11.64 -10.72 14.06
N GLY A 44 10.76 -11.71 14.27
CA GLY A 44 9.57 -11.59 15.11
C GLY A 44 8.23 -11.55 14.39
N LEU A 45 8.18 -11.68 13.04
CA LEU A 45 6.92 -11.83 12.32
C LEU A 45 6.19 -13.09 12.81
N ARG A 46 4.90 -12.95 13.10
CA ARG A 46 4.03 -14.08 13.52
C ARG A 46 3.07 -14.54 12.43
N LEU A 47 3.05 -13.82 11.30
CA LEU A 47 2.22 -14.13 10.14
C LEU A 47 2.99 -15.03 9.18
N THR A 48 2.25 -15.74 8.34
CA THR A 48 2.81 -16.44 7.19
C THR A 48 2.81 -15.53 5.96
N ALA A 49 3.55 -15.90 4.92
CA ALA A 49 3.49 -15.20 3.64
C ALA A 49 2.06 -15.19 3.06
N GLU A 50 1.29 -16.25 3.28
CA GLU A 50 -0.10 -16.37 2.82
C GLU A 50 -1.08 -15.47 3.61
N ASP A 51 -0.82 -15.21 4.89
CA ASP A 51 -1.58 -14.22 5.66
C ASP A 51 -1.38 -12.80 5.12
N ILE A 52 -0.20 -12.52 4.57
CA ILE A 52 0.13 -11.22 3.98
C ILE A 52 -0.44 -11.09 2.58
N TYR A 53 -0.24 -12.11 1.75
CA TYR A 53 -0.71 -12.14 0.37
C TYR A 53 -1.26 -13.52 0.01
N SER A 54 -2.56 -13.60 -0.27
CA SER A 54 -3.21 -14.78 -0.83
C SER A 54 -4.17 -14.40 -1.96
N VAL A 55 -4.31 -15.28 -2.94
CA VAL A 55 -5.36 -15.23 -3.96
C VAL A 55 -6.49 -16.22 -3.69
N ASN A 56 -6.30 -17.11 -2.70
CA ASN A 56 -7.22 -18.19 -2.38
C ASN A 56 -8.08 -17.88 -1.16
N GLN A 57 -7.62 -16.96 -0.32
CA GLN A 57 -8.30 -16.55 0.91
C GLN A 57 -8.06 -15.08 1.20
N SER A 58 -8.84 -14.51 2.12
CA SER A 58 -8.63 -13.15 2.62
C SER A 58 -7.24 -13.03 3.27
N SER A 59 -6.53 -11.97 2.96
CA SER A 59 -5.19 -11.68 3.46
C SER A 59 -4.99 -10.18 3.68
N LEU A 60 -3.86 -9.76 4.23
CA LEU A 60 -3.59 -8.35 4.48
C LEU A 60 -3.68 -7.48 3.21
N LYS A 61 -3.37 -8.05 2.01
CA LYS A 61 -3.50 -7.32 0.74
C LYS A 61 -4.88 -6.72 0.51
N ASP A 62 -5.92 -7.38 1.04
CA ASP A 62 -7.31 -6.97 0.83
C ASP A 62 -7.72 -5.77 1.68
N ALA A 63 -6.83 -5.34 2.59
CA ALA A 63 -6.98 -4.10 3.37
C ALA A 63 -6.11 -2.95 2.84
N VAL A 64 -5.23 -3.20 1.86
CA VAL A 64 -4.29 -2.19 1.31
C VAL A 64 -4.85 -1.62 0.01
N VAL A 65 -4.97 -0.31 -0.04
CA VAL A 65 -5.66 0.42 -1.11
C VAL A 65 -4.70 1.34 -1.85
N HIS A 66 -4.66 1.26 -3.17
CA HIS A 66 -4.05 2.29 -4.02
C HIS A 66 -5.04 3.45 -4.14
N PHE A 67 -4.76 4.53 -3.45
CA PHE A 67 -5.64 5.68 -3.28
C PHE A 67 -5.30 6.79 -4.27
N GLY A 68 -6.29 7.21 -5.06
CA GLY A 68 -6.17 8.31 -6.01
C GLY A 68 -5.08 8.12 -7.07
N GLY A 69 -4.60 6.90 -7.27
CA GLY A 69 -3.56 6.57 -8.27
C GLY A 69 -2.13 6.95 -7.87
N GLY A 70 -1.88 7.41 -6.63
CA GLY A 70 -0.54 7.84 -6.21
C GLY A 70 -0.20 7.61 -4.74
N CYS A 71 -1.18 7.29 -3.90
CA CYS A 71 -0.98 7.08 -2.47
C CYS A 71 -1.39 5.67 -2.04
N THR A 72 -0.99 5.28 -0.85
CA THR A 72 -1.53 4.12 -0.15
C THR A 72 -2.54 4.57 0.90
N ALA A 73 -3.60 3.80 1.07
CA ALA A 73 -4.54 3.91 2.18
C ALA A 73 -4.83 2.52 2.75
N GLU A 74 -5.32 2.45 3.98
CA GLU A 74 -5.61 1.23 4.69
C GLU A 74 -7.09 1.16 5.09
N MET A 75 -7.73 0.03 4.79
CA MET A 75 -9.06 -0.27 5.32
C MET A 75 -8.97 -0.53 6.82
N VAL A 76 -9.74 0.19 7.63
CA VAL A 76 -9.71 0.11 9.10
C VAL A 76 -11.07 -0.25 9.71
N SER A 77 -12.06 -0.55 8.90
CA SER A 77 -13.35 -1.04 9.39
C SER A 77 -14.06 -1.94 8.37
N SER A 78 -15.00 -2.75 8.86
CA SER A 78 -15.90 -3.54 8.03
C SER A 78 -16.95 -2.72 7.26
N GLU A 79 -16.96 -1.41 7.43
CA GLU A 79 -17.90 -0.48 6.79
C GLU A 79 -17.19 0.53 5.88
N GLY A 80 -16.16 0.09 5.19
CA GLY A 80 -15.51 0.85 4.13
C GLY A 80 -14.65 2.05 4.61
N LEU A 81 -14.44 2.23 5.92
CA LEU A 81 -13.62 3.33 6.43
C LEU A 81 -12.15 3.06 6.14
N LEU A 82 -11.46 4.07 5.59
CA LEU A 82 -10.04 3.98 5.29
C LEU A 82 -9.27 5.20 5.81
N LEU A 83 -8.02 4.98 6.15
CA LEU A 83 -7.06 6.00 6.54
C LEU A 83 -6.02 6.19 5.42
N THR A 84 -5.60 7.44 5.23
CA THR A 84 -4.44 7.79 4.40
C THR A 84 -3.80 9.07 4.95
N ASN A 85 -2.73 9.53 4.34
CA ASN A 85 -2.09 10.77 4.73
C ASN A 85 -2.97 11.99 4.43
N HIS A 86 -2.80 13.07 5.21
CA HIS A 86 -3.45 14.35 4.94
C HIS A 86 -3.04 14.91 3.59
N HIS A 87 -1.76 14.83 3.23
CA HIS A 87 -1.29 15.31 1.94
C HIS A 87 -1.86 14.51 0.76
N CYS A 88 -2.22 13.23 0.95
CA CYS A 88 -2.89 12.42 -0.05
C CYS A 88 -4.36 12.84 -0.26
N GLY A 89 -5.03 13.30 0.81
CA GLY A 89 -6.38 13.83 0.77
C GLY A 89 -6.48 15.34 0.50
N TYR A 90 -5.33 16.03 0.37
CA TYR A 90 -5.29 17.49 0.33
C TYR A 90 -6.19 18.10 -0.77
N SER A 91 -6.12 17.55 -1.97
CA SER A 91 -6.92 18.04 -3.11
C SER A 91 -8.42 17.92 -2.85
N GLN A 92 -8.87 16.86 -2.19
CA GLN A 92 -10.26 16.61 -1.85
C GLN A 92 -10.73 17.57 -0.75
N ILE A 93 -9.90 17.77 0.28
CA ILE A 93 -10.19 18.73 1.35
C ILE A 93 -10.29 20.15 0.76
N GLN A 94 -9.37 20.50 -0.16
CA GLN A 94 -9.39 21.80 -0.84
C GLN A 94 -10.61 21.94 -1.75
N TYR A 95 -11.00 20.92 -2.49
CA TYR A 95 -12.15 20.91 -3.38
C TYR A 95 -13.45 21.25 -2.63
N HIS A 96 -13.59 20.78 -1.40
CA HIS A 96 -14.76 21.05 -0.55
C HIS A 96 -14.62 22.32 0.31
N SER A 97 -13.47 22.97 0.31
CA SER A 97 -13.27 24.22 1.06
C SER A 97 -13.83 25.42 0.31
N SER A 98 -14.41 26.35 1.06
CA SER A 98 -14.84 27.66 0.59
C SER A 98 -14.33 28.75 1.54
N VAL A 99 -14.60 30.02 1.21
CA VAL A 99 -14.26 31.15 2.10
C VAL A 99 -15.04 31.07 3.42
N GLU A 100 -16.29 30.59 3.35
CA GLU A 100 -17.17 30.45 4.52
C GLU A 100 -16.88 29.18 5.32
N ASN A 101 -16.42 28.12 4.64
CA ASN A 101 -16.12 26.80 5.21
C ASN A 101 -14.74 26.35 4.79
N ASP A 102 -13.72 26.94 5.39
CA ASP A 102 -12.32 26.63 5.10
C ASP A 102 -11.89 25.34 5.82
N PHE A 103 -12.09 24.20 5.18
CA PHE A 103 -11.74 22.88 5.74
C PHE A 103 -10.24 22.65 5.84
N LEU A 104 -9.44 23.31 5.00
CA LEU A 104 -7.98 23.26 5.15
C LEU A 104 -7.51 23.94 6.44
N LYS A 105 -8.16 25.03 6.81
CA LYS A 105 -7.82 25.81 8.02
C LYS A 105 -8.44 25.24 9.29
N ASN A 106 -9.70 24.80 9.21
CA ASN A 106 -10.50 24.43 10.39
C ASN A 106 -10.62 22.93 10.60
N GLY A 107 -10.23 22.12 9.61
CA GLY A 107 -10.53 20.69 9.54
C GLY A 107 -11.99 20.45 9.12
N PHE A 108 -12.29 19.18 8.90
CA PHE A 108 -13.63 18.69 8.58
C PHE A 108 -13.88 17.34 9.26
N TRP A 109 -15.06 17.14 9.82
CA TRP A 109 -15.50 15.86 10.38
C TRP A 109 -16.99 15.67 10.13
N ALA A 110 -17.33 14.67 9.33
CA ALA A 110 -18.72 14.25 9.13
C ALA A 110 -19.21 13.55 10.42
N MET A 111 -20.29 14.05 10.99
CA MET A 111 -20.90 13.47 12.19
C MET A 111 -21.92 12.38 11.85
N SER A 112 -22.26 12.26 10.59
CA SER A 112 -23.15 11.23 10.05
C SER A 112 -22.75 10.86 8.62
N ARG A 113 -23.22 9.71 8.12
CA ARG A 113 -22.93 9.28 6.74
C ARG A 113 -23.50 10.23 5.68
N THR A 114 -24.56 10.95 6.00
CA THR A 114 -25.17 11.93 5.09
C THR A 114 -24.36 13.21 4.96
N GLU A 115 -23.39 13.44 5.84
CA GLU A 115 -22.46 14.56 5.79
C GLU A 115 -21.14 14.20 5.11
N GLU A 116 -20.92 12.92 4.81
CA GLU A 116 -19.71 12.49 4.09
C GLU A 116 -19.71 13.02 2.65
N LEU A 117 -18.62 13.65 2.25
CA LEU A 117 -18.53 14.44 1.03
C LEU A 117 -18.02 13.61 -0.16
N PRO A 118 -18.79 13.45 -1.25
CA PRO A 118 -18.36 12.68 -2.43
C PRO A 118 -17.24 13.38 -3.17
N ASN A 119 -16.27 12.62 -3.69
CA ASN A 119 -15.10 13.14 -4.40
C ASN A 119 -15.08 12.63 -5.83
N PRO A 120 -15.64 13.40 -6.81
CA PRO A 120 -15.64 13.00 -8.21
C PRO A 120 -14.22 12.74 -8.73
N GLY A 121 -14.01 11.59 -9.35
CA GLY A 121 -12.72 11.20 -9.92
C GLY A 121 -11.71 10.62 -8.93
N LEU A 122 -12.00 10.61 -7.63
CA LEU A 122 -11.19 9.90 -6.66
C LEU A 122 -11.49 8.41 -6.71
N THR A 123 -10.45 7.58 -6.74
CA THR A 123 -10.58 6.12 -6.83
C THR A 123 -9.90 5.43 -5.66
N ALA A 124 -10.46 4.29 -5.27
CA ALA A 124 -9.86 3.34 -4.35
C ALA A 124 -9.69 2.00 -5.07
N THR A 125 -8.44 1.58 -5.28
CA THR A 125 -8.13 0.40 -6.09
C THR A 125 -7.44 -0.66 -5.25
N PHE A 126 -7.97 -1.87 -5.28
CA PHE A 126 -7.39 -3.04 -4.64
C PHE A 126 -6.69 -3.92 -5.66
N ILE A 127 -5.58 -4.54 -5.28
CA ILE A 127 -4.99 -5.63 -6.03
C ILE A 127 -5.82 -6.89 -5.79
N ASP A 128 -6.39 -7.43 -6.88
CA ASP A 128 -7.07 -8.72 -6.85
C ASP A 128 -6.02 -9.85 -6.87
N ARG A 129 -5.11 -9.82 -7.87
CA ARG A 129 -4.10 -10.85 -8.07
C ARG A 129 -2.81 -10.27 -8.60
N ILE A 130 -1.70 -10.85 -8.14
CA ILE A 130 -0.37 -10.73 -8.77
C ILE A 130 0.05 -12.15 -9.16
N GLN A 131 0.37 -12.39 -10.43
CA GLN A 131 0.78 -13.70 -10.93
C GLN A 131 2.04 -13.58 -11.76
N ASP A 132 3.04 -14.42 -11.48
CA ASP A 132 4.23 -14.53 -12.30
C ASP A 132 3.87 -15.18 -13.66
N VAL A 133 4.18 -14.48 -14.73
CA VAL A 133 3.98 -14.89 -16.12
C VAL A 133 5.30 -14.88 -16.91
N SER A 134 6.43 -14.78 -16.20
CA SER A 134 7.76 -14.64 -16.79
C SER A 134 8.11 -15.77 -17.75
N GLU A 135 7.87 -17.03 -17.36
CA GLU A 135 8.15 -18.19 -18.22
C GLU A 135 7.33 -18.15 -19.51
N ARG A 136 6.03 -17.84 -19.42
CA ARG A 136 5.16 -17.70 -20.60
C ARG A 136 5.65 -16.62 -21.54
N VAL A 137 6.06 -15.47 -20.99
CA VAL A 137 6.58 -14.35 -21.77
C VAL A 137 7.90 -14.71 -22.42
N ALA A 138 8.83 -15.31 -21.68
CA ALA A 138 10.14 -15.74 -22.20
C ALA A 138 10.00 -16.74 -23.36
N LEU A 139 9.16 -17.77 -23.20
CA LEU A 139 8.93 -18.78 -24.23
C LEU A 139 8.28 -18.22 -25.50
N ALA A 140 7.32 -17.31 -25.32
CA ALA A 140 6.58 -16.76 -26.47
C ALA A 140 7.36 -15.70 -27.25
N LEU A 141 8.36 -15.06 -26.62
CA LEU A 141 9.15 -13.99 -27.24
C LEU A 141 10.58 -14.43 -27.59
N ASP A 142 10.89 -15.70 -27.41
CA ASP A 142 12.25 -16.25 -27.70
C ASP A 142 12.66 -16.02 -29.15
N GLY A 143 13.86 -15.49 -29.35
CA GLY A 143 14.44 -15.22 -30.64
C GLY A 143 13.89 -14.00 -31.40
N LEU A 144 12.94 -13.25 -30.82
CA LEU A 144 12.44 -12.02 -31.42
C LEU A 144 13.29 -10.81 -31.01
N GLU A 145 13.43 -9.84 -31.90
CA GLU A 145 14.20 -8.62 -31.66
C GLU A 145 13.52 -7.37 -32.24
N GLY A 146 13.95 -6.19 -31.76
CA GLY A 146 13.55 -4.89 -32.32
C GLY A 146 12.04 -4.65 -32.31
N GLU A 147 11.50 -4.21 -33.44
CA GLU A 147 10.07 -3.86 -33.58
C GLU A 147 9.15 -5.09 -33.50
N GLU A 148 9.62 -6.23 -34.00
CA GLU A 148 8.86 -7.50 -33.94
C GLU A 148 8.68 -7.95 -32.49
N LEU A 149 9.73 -7.93 -31.68
CA LEU A 149 9.65 -8.18 -30.23
C LEU A 149 8.65 -7.23 -29.54
N ALA A 150 8.73 -5.94 -29.85
CA ALA A 150 7.84 -4.96 -29.22
C ALA A 150 6.36 -5.19 -29.56
N ALA A 151 6.07 -5.51 -30.83
CA ALA A 151 4.71 -5.81 -31.28
C ALA A 151 4.17 -7.11 -30.68
N ALA A 152 4.97 -8.19 -30.71
CA ALA A 152 4.63 -9.50 -30.15
C ALA A 152 4.38 -9.40 -28.62
N ARG A 153 5.25 -8.71 -27.90
CA ARG A 153 5.09 -8.48 -26.46
C ARG A 153 3.78 -7.74 -26.12
N LYS A 154 3.46 -6.69 -26.87
CA LYS A 154 2.21 -5.95 -26.67
C LYS A 154 0.98 -6.84 -26.88
N ALA A 155 0.98 -7.66 -27.95
CA ALA A 155 -0.10 -8.60 -28.25
C ALA A 155 -0.25 -9.67 -27.17
N LEU A 156 0.88 -10.29 -26.76
CA LEU A 156 0.90 -11.30 -25.70
C LEU A 156 0.42 -10.76 -24.35
N TYR A 157 0.83 -9.55 -23.99
CA TYR A 157 0.35 -8.93 -22.75
C TYR A 157 -1.15 -8.70 -22.77
N ALA A 158 -1.70 -8.24 -23.89
CA ALA A 158 -3.14 -8.07 -24.05
C ALA A 158 -3.89 -9.40 -23.94
N GLU A 159 -3.38 -10.48 -24.56
CA GLU A 159 -3.93 -11.83 -24.44
C GLU A 159 -3.92 -12.33 -23.00
N ILE A 160 -2.76 -12.24 -22.32
CA ILE A 160 -2.64 -12.65 -20.91
C ILE A 160 -3.64 -11.89 -20.03
N VAL A 161 -3.77 -10.59 -20.21
CA VAL A 161 -4.71 -9.78 -19.42
C VAL A 161 -6.15 -10.21 -19.69
N ALA A 162 -6.53 -10.37 -20.96
CA ALA A 162 -7.90 -10.73 -21.34
C ALA A 162 -8.36 -12.05 -20.70
N GLU A 163 -7.49 -13.05 -20.60
CA GLU A 163 -7.81 -14.34 -19.96
C GLU A 163 -8.33 -14.21 -18.52
N TYR A 164 -7.95 -13.14 -17.82
CA TYR A 164 -8.27 -12.95 -16.39
C TYR A 164 -9.35 -11.90 -16.14
N ILE A 165 -9.54 -10.95 -17.06
CA ILE A 165 -10.48 -9.84 -16.84
C ILE A 165 -11.76 -9.94 -17.68
N ASP A 166 -11.78 -10.72 -18.78
CA ASP A 166 -12.94 -10.83 -19.63
C ASP A 166 -14.17 -11.34 -18.86
N GLY A 167 -15.27 -10.58 -18.95
CA GLY A 167 -16.51 -10.88 -18.23
C GLY A 167 -16.51 -10.53 -16.74
N THR A 168 -15.49 -9.82 -16.26
CA THR A 168 -15.38 -9.34 -14.87
C THR A 168 -15.43 -7.81 -14.79
N ASP A 169 -15.50 -7.27 -13.57
CA ASP A 169 -15.32 -5.85 -13.26
C ASP A 169 -13.84 -5.46 -13.00
N LEU A 170 -12.91 -6.37 -13.29
CA LEU A 170 -11.49 -6.17 -13.07
C LEU A 170 -10.84 -5.38 -14.21
N THR A 171 -9.76 -4.72 -13.87
CA THR A 171 -8.78 -4.19 -14.82
C THR A 171 -7.44 -4.88 -14.58
N GLY A 172 -6.52 -4.81 -15.55
CA GLY A 172 -5.24 -5.47 -15.35
C GLY A 172 -4.17 -5.03 -16.34
N GLY A 173 -2.94 -5.49 -16.07
CA GLY A 173 -1.79 -5.27 -16.92
C GLY A 173 -0.66 -6.22 -16.58
N VAL A 174 0.22 -6.49 -17.55
CA VAL A 174 1.50 -7.16 -17.30
C VAL A 174 2.57 -6.09 -17.10
N VAL A 175 3.27 -6.16 -15.98
CA VAL A 175 4.35 -5.24 -15.60
C VAL A 175 5.67 -5.99 -15.61
N ALA A 176 6.69 -5.42 -16.28
CA ALA A 176 8.03 -5.94 -16.28
C ALA A 176 8.81 -5.40 -15.07
N PHE A 177 9.51 -6.29 -14.38
CA PHE A 177 10.41 -6.02 -13.27
C PHE A 177 11.83 -6.50 -13.62
N ASP A 178 12.80 -6.14 -12.80
CA ASP A 178 14.19 -6.56 -12.95
C ASP A 178 14.69 -6.40 -14.41
N PHE A 179 14.61 -5.15 -14.91
CA PHE A 179 15.01 -4.80 -16.30
C PHE A 179 14.35 -5.66 -17.39
N GLY A 180 13.19 -6.27 -17.10
CA GLY A 180 12.47 -7.13 -18.03
C GLY A 180 12.80 -8.63 -17.92
N ASN A 181 13.50 -9.04 -16.87
CA ASN A 181 13.75 -10.46 -16.57
C ASN A 181 12.54 -11.14 -15.91
N GLN A 182 11.67 -10.36 -15.27
CA GLN A 182 10.46 -10.85 -14.61
C GLN A 182 9.23 -10.12 -15.14
N HIS A 183 8.12 -10.83 -15.26
CA HIS A 183 6.85 -10.31 -15.74
C HIS A 183 5.72 -10.76 -14.83
N PHE A 184 4.98 -9.81 -14.28
CA PHE A 184 3.84 -10.09 -13.41
C PHE A 184 2.55 -9.55 -14.01
N LEU A 185 1.55 -10.42 -14.15
CA LEU A 185 0.18 -9.99 -14.34
C LEU A 185 -0.34 -9.43 -13.03
N ILE A 186 -0.89 -8.22 -13.05
CA ILE A 186 -1.53 -7.59 -11.90
C ILE A 186 -2.97 -7.26 -12.29
N THR A 187 -3.94 -7.89 -11.64
CA THR A 187 -5.37 -7.55 -11.78
C THR A 187 -5.84 -6.73 -10.59
N LYS A 188 -6.78 -5.83 -10.83
CA LYS A 188 -7.21 -4.80 -9.87
C LYS A 188 -8.72 -4.60 -9.94
N ARG A 189 -9.32 -4.28 -8.78
CA ARG A 189 -10.70 -3.83 -8.65
C ARG A 189 -10.73 -2.40 -8.15
N THR A 190 -11.49 -1.52 -8.83
CA THR A 190 -11.51 -0.08 -8.55
C THR A 190 -12.92 0.37 -8.16
N TYR A 191 -13.02 1.07 -7.03
CA TYR A 191 -14.22 1.72 -6.53
C TYR A 191 -14.15 3.22 -6.80
N ASN A 192 -15.24 3.81 -7.29
CA ASN A 192 -15.32 5.20 -7.72
C ASN A 192 -16.09 6.11 -6.74
N ASP A 193 -16.93 5.55 -5.85
CA ASP A 193 -17.61 6.33 -4.82
C ASP A 193 -16.78 6.34 -3.53
N VAL A 194 -15.89 7.32 -3.45
CA VAL A 194 -15.01 7.53 -2.28
C VAL A 194 -15.33 8.89 -1.67
N ARG A 195 -15.76 8.89 -0.40
CA ARG A 195 -16.22 10.10 0.29
C ARG A 195 -15.27 10.52 1.40
N LEU A 196 -15.07 11.84 1.54
CA LEU A 196 -14.31 12.41 2.66
C LEU A 196 -15.14 12.33 3.94
N VAL A 197 -14.59 11.68 4.95
CA VAL A 197 -15.20 11.54 6.29
C VAL A 197 -14.60 12.55 7.25
N GLY A 198 -13.29 12.77 7.16
CA GLY A 198 -12.65 13.74 8.01
C GLY A 198 -11.19 14.00 7.72
N ALA A 199 -10.75 15.18 8.14
CA ALA A 199 -9.35 15.56 8.11
C ALA A 199 -9.09 16.62 9.19
N PRO A 200 -7.94 16.57 9.87
CA PRO A 200 -7.55 17.64 10.78
C PRO A 200 -7.24 18.93 10.00
N PRO A 201 -7.21 20.08 10.69
CA PRO A 201 -6.68 21.31 10.11
C PRO A 201 -5.26 21.11 9.55
N SER A 202 -4.90 21.83 8.48
CA SER A 202 -3.54 21.75 7.91
C SER A 202 -2.45 22.14 8.92
N ALA A 203 -2.77 22.93 9.95
CA ALA A 203 -1.87 23.21 11.07
C ALA A 203 -1.47 21.93 11.85
N VAL A 204 -2.25 20.85 11.76
CA VAL A 204 -1.96 19.53 12.31
C VAL A 204 -1.48 18.61 11.20
N GLY A 205 -2.25 18.51 10.11
CA GLY A 205 -2.00 17.56 9.00
C GLY A 205 -0.74 17.86 8.21
N LYS A 206 -0.27 19.12 8.21
CA LYS A 206 0.96 19.56 7.55
C LYS A 206 1.88 20.35 8.50
N PHE A 207 1.91 19.99 9.78
CA PHE A 207 2.78 20.65 10.75
C PHE A 207 4.25 20.51 10.36
N GLY A 208 5.00 21.64 10.40
CA GLY A 208 6.42 21.69 9.99
C GLY A 208 6.64 21.63 8.47
N GLY A 209 5.61 21.44 7.67
CA GLY A 209 5.71 21.40 6.22
C GLY A 209 6.72 20.39 5.71
N ASP A 210 7.40 20.73 4.62
CA ASP A 210 8.41 19.85 4.02
C ASP A 210 9.72 19.81 4.84
N THR A 211 9.97 20.81 5.69
CA THR A 211 11.18 20.89 6.53
C THR A 211 11.22 19.77 7.57
N ASP A 212 10.08 19.45 8.19
CA ASP A 212 9.99 18.43 9.24
C ASP A 212 9.57 17.06 8.71
N ASN A 213 9.31 16.95 7.40
CA ASN A 213 9.09 15.67 6.75
C ASN A 213 10.38 14.84 6.85
N TRP A 214 10.30 13.59 7.25
CA TRP A 214 11.45 12.71 7.48
C TRP A 214 12.28 12.99 8.74
N LEU A 215 11.93 14.01 9.53
CA LEU A 215 12.63 14.27 10.80
C LEU A 215 11.97 13.50 11.95
N TRP A 216 12.80 13.10 12.91
CA TRP A 216 12.35 12.51 14.17
C TRP A 216 12.72 13.41 15.34
N PRO A 217 11.88 13.59 16.36
CA PRO A 217 10.51 13.01 16.50
C PRO A 217 9.48 13.68 15.59
N ARG A 218 8.48 12.90 15.17
CA ARG A 218 7.38 13.38 14.32
C ARG A 218 6.34 14.15 15.15
N HIS A 219 5.97 15.33 14.68
CA HIS A 219 4.95 16.19 15.32
C HIS A 219 3.71 16.39 14.42
N THR A 220 3.81 15.97 13.16
CA THR A 220 2.74 16.10 12.18
C THR A 220 1.71 15.01 12.39
N GLY A 221 0.44 15.37 12.46
CA GLY A 221 -0.69 14.45 12.35
C GLY A 221 -1.14 14.32 10.89
N ASP A 222 -0.27 13.79 10.03
CA ASP A 222 -0.49 13.69 8.60
C ASP A 222 -1.43 12.53 8.28
N PHE A 223 -2.73 12.73 8.53
CA PHE A 223 -3.76 11.74 8.23
C PHE A 223 -5.03 12.39 7.69
N SER A 224 -5.79 11.63 6.92
CA SER A 224 -7.15 11.92 6.50
C SER A 224 -7.97 10.65 6.44
N VAL A 225 -9.29 10.78 6.56
CA VAL A 225 -10.23 9.68 6.67
C VAL A 225 -11.21 9.75 5.52
N PHE A 226 -11.38 8.65 4.82
CA PHE A 226 -12.35 8.49 3.74
C PHE A 226 -13.20 7.25 3.97
N ARG A 227 -14.24 7.09 3.17
CA ARG A 227 -15.07 5.88 3.11
C ARG A 227 -15.33 5.50 1.67
N ILE A 228 -15.17 4.22 1.38
CA ILE A 228 -15.59 3.63 0.12
C ILE A 228 -17.07 3.25 0.23
N TYR A 229 -17.82 3.57 -0.81
CA TYR A 229 -19.19 3.14 -1.01
C TYR A 229 -19.27 2.22 -2.24
N ALA A 230 -20.22 1.30 -2.20
CA ALA A 230 -20.45 0.30 -3.22
C ALA A 230 -21.96 0.15 -3.50
N SER A 231 -22.33 -0.61 -4.52
CA SER A 231 -23.71 -1.02 -4.74
C SER A 231 -24.24 -1.86 -3.57
N SER A 232 -25.54 -2.12 -3.53
CA SER A 232 -26.17 -3.00 -2.53
C SER A 232 -25.61 -4.43 -2.55
N GLU A 233 -25.07 -4.87 -3.68
CA GLU A 233 -24.39 -6.16 -3.87
C GLU A 233 -22.89 -6.13 -3.52
N ASN A 234 -22.40 -5.01 -2.96
CA ASN A 234 -21.00 -4.78 -2.62
C ASN A 234 -20.05 -4.71 -3.84
N ASN A 235 -20.57 -4.44 -5.02
CA ASN A 235 -19.77 -4.26 -6.23
C ASN A 235 -19.37 -2.81 -6.46
N PRO A 236 -18.28 -2.55 -7.19
CA PRO A 236 -17.91 -1.21 -7.62
C PRO A 236 -19.08 -0.47 -8.29
N ALA A 237 -19.23 0.79 -7.93
CA ALA A 237 -20.27 1.66 -8.50
C ALA A 237 -19.75 3.10 -8.56
N ASP A 238 -20.28 3.87 -9.52
CA ASP A 238 -20.13 5.32 -9.50
C ASP A 238 -20.97 5.91 -8.37
N TYR A 239 -20.68 7.18 -8.03
CA TYR A 239 -21.44 7.85 -6.97
C TYR A 239 -22.95 7.76 -7.19
N HIS A 240 -23.64 7.30 -6.16
CA HIS A 240 -25.09 7.30 -6.08
C HIS A 240 -25.53 7.42 -4.61
N GLU A 241 -26.64 8.14 -4.37
CA GLU A 241 -27.15 8.36 -3.00
C GLU A 241 -27.55 7.06 -2.28
N ASN A 242 -27.95 6.04 -3.03
CA ASN A 242 -28.35 4.73 -2.49
C ASN A 242 -27.17 3.76 -2.31
N ASN A 243 -25.95 4.14 -2.66
CA ASN A 243 -24.79 3.31 -2.38
C ASN A 243 -24.63 3.11 -0.88
N VAL A 244 -24.15 1.94 -0.51
CA VAL A 244 -23.92 1.54 0.88
C VAL A 244 -22.42 1.51 1.17
N PRO A 245 -21.99 1.64 2.43
CA PRO A 245 -20.59 1.43 2.79
C PRO A 245 -20.07 0.10 2.29
N TYR A 246 -18.91 0.12 1.62
CA TYR A 246 -18.24 -1.09 1.16
C TYR A 246 -17.89 -2.00 2.33
N ASN A 247 -18.14 -3.28 2.17
CA ASN A 247 -17.75 -4.33 3.13
C ASN A 247 -16.49 -5.03 2.60
N PRO A 248 -15.30 -4.70 3.09
CA PRO A 248 -14.04 -5.28 2.61
C PRO A 248 -13.86 -6.73 3.06
N ALA A 249 -13.14 -7.52 2.27
CA ALA A 249 -12.76 -8.89 2.64
C ALA A 249 -11.84 -8.93 3.87
N HIS A 250 -11.02 -7.86 4.05
CA HIS A 250 -10.15 -7.67 5.21
C HIS A 250 -10.06 -6.20 5.61
N HIS A 251 -9.83 -5.93 6.88
CA HIS A 251 -9.48 -4.61 7.40
C HIS A 251 -8.51 -4.74 8.58
N PHE A 252 -7.66 -3.74 8.75
CA PHE A 252 -6.70 -3.72 9.85
C PHE A 252 -7.36 -3.25 11.15
N PRO A 253 -7.19 -3.97 12.25
CA PRO A 253 -7.50 -3.42 13.56
C PRO A 253 -6.47 -2.34 13.91
N VAL A 254 -6.94 -1.24 14.50
CA VAL A 254 -6.05 -0.20 15.05
C VAL A 254 -5.57 -0.64 16.43
N SER A 255 -4.26 -0.93 16.57
CA SER A 255 -3.68 -1.25 17.86
C SER A 255 -3.48 0.01 18.70
N LEU A 256 -3.91 -0.04 19.96
CA LEU A 256 -3.64 1.01 20.95
C LEU A 256 -2.42 0.68 21.83
N ASP A 257 -1.87 -0.51 21.70
CA ASP A 257 -0.70 -0.94 22.49
C ASP A 257 0.61 -0.32 21.98
N GLY A 258 0.60 0.15 20.71
CA GLY A 258 1.79 0.69 20.04
C GLY A 258 2.79 -0.38 19.66
N VAL A 259 4.05 0.03 19.53
CA VAL A 259 5.21 -0.83 19.21
C VAL A 259 6.33 -0.55 20.19
N HIS A 260 7.16 -1.56 20.49
CA HIS A 260 8.30 -1.47 21.39
C HIS A 260 9.59 -1.76 20.62
N GLU A 261 10.72 -1.39 21.18
CA GLU A 261 12.02 -1.72 20.63
C GLU A 261 12.18 -3.26 20.54
N GLY A 262 12.52 -3.75 19.35
CA GLY A 262 12.63 -5.17 19.05
C GLY A 262 11.37 -5.83 18.49
N ASP A 263 10.24 -5.12 18.42
CA ASP A 263 9.04 -5.61 17.73
C ASP A 263 9.28 -5.65 16.22
N PHE A 264 8.75 -6.67 15.56
CA PHE A 264 8.72 -6.71 14.11
C PHE A 264 7.75 -5.68 13.56
N THR A 265 8.21 -4.88 12.60
CA THR A 265 7.39 -3.92 11.85
C THR A 265 7.65 -4.05 10.36
N MET A 266 6.65 -3.78 9.55
CA MET A 266 6.79 -3.71 8.10
C MET A 266 5.93 -2.59 7.53
N VAL A 267 6.31 -2.07 6.35
CA VAL A 267 5.51 -1.18 5.53
C VAL A 267 4.93 -2.00 4.39
N PHE A 268 3.61 -1.92 4.20
CA PHE A 268 2.91 -2.59 3.11
C PHE A 268 2.09 -1.57 2.33
N GLY A 269 2.29 -1.50 1.02
CA GLY A 269 1.57 -0.53 0.20
C GLY A 269 2.13 -0.37 -1.20
N PHE A 270 1.85 0.78 -1.79
CA PHE A 270 2.23 1.16 -3.14
C PHE A 270 3.34 2.20 -3.06
N PRO A 271 4.60 1.80 -3.16
CA PRO A 271 5.72 2.73 -3.11
C PRO A 271 5.69 3.64 -4.33
N GLY A 272 6.25 4.82 -4.16
CA GLY A 272 6.51 5.73 -5.25
C GLY A 272 7.65 5.21 -6.14
N ARG A 273 8.43 6.13 -6.69
CA ARG A 273 9.62 5.77 -7.47
C ARG A 273 10.73 5.29 -6.55
N THR A 274 11.27 4.10 -6.83
CA THR A 274 12.46 3.58 -6.17
C THR A 274 13.60 3.52 -7.16
N GLU A 275 14.80 3.84 -6.70
CA GLU A 275 16.06 3.69 -7.44
C GLU A 275 16.94 2.75 -6.60
N GLN A 276 17.38 1.66 -7.18
CA GLN A 276 18.42 0.78 -6.63
C GLN A 276 19.73 1.03 -7.37
#